data_66e12cfc6272001731271220fb64a626
#
_entry.id   66e12cfc6272001731271220fb64a626
#
_cell.length_a   1.000
_cell.length_b   1.000
_cell.length_c   1.000
_cell.angle_alpha   90.00
_cell.angle_beta   90.00
_cell.angle_gamma   90.00
#
_symmetry.space_group_name_H-M   'P 1'
#
loop_
_entity.id
_entity.type
_entity.pdbx_description
1 polymer ?
#
loop_
_entity_poly.entity_id
_entity_poly.type
_entity_poly.pdbx_seq_one_letter_code
_entity_poly.pdbx_strand_id
1 'polypeptide(L)'
;MIDYELIRSDRRSLSLSVRDGRPLVRAPRRLAKREIDCFVAAHEDWIKAQLERARPIQAEISPEEEKRLRNAAREYLPGRVEYYGGLMGLRPAGITITGARTRFGSCSSKRRISFSFRLMQYPPEAIDYVVVHELAHLRHMNHSAQFYALIEQYMPDYKARRALLK
;
A
#
# COMPACT_ATOMS: atom_id res chain seq x y z
N MET A 1 -23.36 16.93 0.81
CA MET A 1 -23.14 15.92 1.88
C MET A 1 -22.44 14.73 1.22
N ILE A 2 -21.30 14.34 1.72
CA ILE A 2 -20.51 13.20 1.18
C ILE A 2 -21.20 11.90 1.60
N ASP A 3 -21.40 11.00 0.66
CA ASP A 3 -21.86 9.65 0.94
C ASP A 3 -20.70 8.84 1.58
N TYR A 4 -21.00 8.07 2.62
CA TYR A 4 -20.00 7.30 3.36
C TYR A 4 -20.57 5.99 3.90
N GLU A 5 -19.74 4.99 4.00
CA GLU A 5 -20.04 3.73 4.67
C GLU A 5 -19.90 3.91 6.19
N LEU A 6 -20.87 3.41 6.97
CA LEU A 6 -20.87 3.48 8.42
C LEU A 6 -20.77 2.08 9.04
N ILE A 7 -19.69 1.84 9.79
CA ILE A 7 -19.54 0.65 10.62
C ILE A 7 -19.64 1.02 12.08
N ARG A 8 -20.59 0.43 12.79
CA ARG A 8 -20.76 0.58 14.24
C ARG A 8 -20.15 -0.59 14.99
N SER A 9 -19.36 -0.29 16.03
CA SER A 9 -18.69 -1.29 16.87
C SER A 9 -18.55 -0.82 18.32
N ASP A 10 -18.04 -1.68 19.19
CA ASP A 10 -17.85 -1.38 20.62
C ASP A 10 -16.59 -0.54 20.91
N ARG A 11 -16.29 0.39 20.03
CA ARG A 11 -15.18 1.33 20.14
C ARG A 11 -15.59 2.59 20.90
N ARG A 12 -14.59 3.32 21.44
CA ARG A 12 -14.81 4.56 22.20
C ARG A 12 -14.66 5.82 21.37
N SER A 13 -14.12 5.75 20.15
CA SER A 13 -13.80 6.93 19.33
C SER A 13 -14.32 6.77 17.90
N LEU A 14 -14.61 7.91 17.25
CA LEU A 14 -14.82 8.01 15.82
C LEU A 14 -13.49 7.83 15.07
N SER A 15 -13.54 7.19 13.93
CA SER A 15 -12.44 7.26 12.94
C SER A 15 -13.00 7.35 11.53
N LEU A 16 -12.30 8.11 10.72
CA LEU A 16 -12.57 8.31 9.31
C LEU A 16 -11.38 7.76 8.50
N SER A 17 -11.69 7.04 7.45
CA SER A 17 -10.70 6.52 6.50
C SER A 17 -11.31 6.50 5.10
N VAL A 18 -10.49 6.45 4.07
CA VAL A 18 -10.94 6.20 2.69
C VAL A 18 -10.43 4.81 2.29
N ARG A 19 -11.35 3.94 1.87
CA ARG A 19 -11.04 2.60 1.35
C ARG A 19 -11.71 2.41 0.00
N ASP A 20 -10.97 1.89 -0.96
CA ASP A 20 -11.48 1.58 -2.30
C ASP A 20 -12.26 2.74 -2.94
N GLY A 21 -11.77 3.98 -2.73
CA GLY A 21 -12.41 5.18 -3.25
C GLY A 21 -13.69 5.58 -2.53
N ARG A 22 -14.00 5.01 -1.35
CA ARG A 22 -15.18 5.35 -0.54
C ARG A 22 -14.78 5.77 0.87
N PRO A 23 -15.40 6.83 1.41
CA PRO A 23 -15.22 7.19 2.81
C PRO A 23 -15.85 6.13 3.71
N LEU A 24 -15.10 5.68 4.71
CA LEU A 24 -15.53 4.72 5.71
C LEU A 24 -15.41 5.35 7.09
N VAL A 25 -16.54 5.45 7.80
CA VAL A 25 -16.62 5.92 9.18
C VAL A 25 -16.83 4.74 10.12
N ARG A 26 -16.01 4.64 11.13
CA ARG A 26 -16.21 3.68 12.22
C ARG A 26 -16.57 4.45 13.49
N ALA A 27 -17.73 4.13 14.07
CA ALA A 27 -18.31 4.85 15.17
C ALA A 27 -18.70 3.93 16.34
N PRO A 28 -18.75 4.44 17.58
CA PRO A 28 -19.38 3.76 18.71
C PRO A 28 -20.85 3.44 18.42
N ARG A 29 -21.35 2.31 18.91
CA ARG A 29 -22.76 1.90 18.69
C ARG A 29 -23.77 2.93 19.18
N ARG A 30 -23.46 3.64 20.28
CA ARG A 30 -24.37 4.56 20.95
C ARG A 30 -24.30 6.00 20.42
N LEU A 31 -23.36 6.30 19.52
CA LEU A 31 -23.18 7.67 19.02
C LEU A 31 -24.34 8.04 18.07
N ALA A 32 -24.92 9.22 18.26
CA ALA A 32 -26.04 9.70 17.43
C ALA A 32 -25.58 9.89 15.97
N LYS A 33 -26.46 9.56 15.02
CA LYS A 33 -26.17 9.72 13.57
C LYS A 33 -25.80 11.17 13.25
N ARG A 34 -26.50 12.15 13.86
CA ARG A 34 -26.23 13.58 13.66
C ARG A 34 -24.81 13.98 14.03
N GLU A 35 -24.25 13.43 15.12
CA GLU A 35 -22.87 13.71 15.52
C GLU A 35 -21.85 13.11 14.53
N ILE A 36 -22.16 11.95 13.98
CA ILE A 36 -21.35 11.32 12.92
C ILE A 36 -21.39 12.17 11.65
N ASP A 37 -22.58 12.64 11.24
CA ASP A 37 -22.75 13.49 10.06
C ASP A 37 -22.01 14.83 10.21
N CYS A 38 -22.08 15.45 11.40
CA CYS A 38 -21.31 16.66 11.71
C CYS A 38 -19.79 16.41 11.65
N PHE A 39 -19.33 15.28 12.16
CA PHE A 39 -17.93 14.90 12.09
C PHE A 39 -17.47 14.71 10.65
N VAL A 40 -18.26 14.04 9.80
CA VAL A 40 -17.97 13.85 8.37
C VAL A 40 -17.94 15.20 7.65
N ALA A 41 -18.91 16.07 7.90
CA ALA A 41 -18.97 17.40 7.31
C ALA A 41 -17.75 18.26 7.70
N ALA A 42 -17.33 18.21 8.96
CA ALA A 42 -16.14 18.93 9.42
C ALA A 42 -14.83 18.43 8.76
N HIS A 43 -14.82 17.23 8.18
CA HIS A 43 -13.66 16.63 7.53
C HIS A 43 -13.84 16.50 6.00
N GLU A 44 -14.78 17.24 5.42
CA GLU A 44 -15.12 17.13 3.99
C GLU A 44 -13.92 17.39 3.08
N ASP A 45 -13.13 18.42 3.36
CA ASP A 45 -11.94 18.76 2.56
C ASP A 45 -10.86 17.68 2.68
N TRP A 46 -10.67 17.12 3.86
CA TRP A 46 -9.78 16.00 4.06
C TRP A 46 -10.24 14.76 3.26
N ILE A 47 -11.55 14.47 3.28
CA ILE A 47 -12.13 13.35 2.50
C ILE A 47 -11.90 13.56 1.01
N LYS A 48 -12.18 14.76 0.48
CA LYS A 48 -11.95 15.10 -0.94
C LYS A 48 -10.48 14.90 -1.31
N ALA A 49 -9.55 15.42 -0.50
CA ALA A 49 -8.12 15.24 -0.71
C ALA A 49 -7.69 13.77 -0.66
N GLN A 50 -8.29 12.95 0.22
CA GLN A 50 -8.01 11.53 0.28
C GLN A 50 -8.62 10.77 -0.91
N LEU A 51 -9.80 11.14 -1.38
CA LEU A 51 -10.43 10.56 -2.57
C LEU A 51 -9.64 10.87 -3.83
N GLU A 52 -9.11 12.09 -3.96
CA GLU A 52 -8.21 12.45 -5.05
C GLU A 52 -6.90 11.66 -5.02
N ARG A 53 -6.33 11.45 -3.83
CA ARG A 53 -5.14 10.62 -3.61
C ARG A 53 -5.43 9.13 -3.77
N ALA A 54 -6.64 8.70 -3.41
CA ALA A 54 -7.13 7.32 -3.54
C ALA A 54 -7.77 7.06 -4.92
N ARG A 55 -7.51 7.92 -5.93
CA ARG A 55 -7.79 7.54 -7.31
C ARG A 55 -7.28 6.12 -7.49
N PRO A 56 -8.13 5.18 -7.95
CA PRO A 56 -7.70 3.81 -8.14
C PRO A 56 -6.42 3.85 -8.94
N ILE A 57 -5.36 3.30 -8.37
CA ILE A 57 -4.01 3.30 -8.97
C ILE A 57 -4.07 2.71 -10.38
N GLN A 58 -5.25 2.14 -10.77
CA GLN A 58 -5.42 1.58 -12.11
C GLN A 58 -6.89 1.30 -12.43
N ALA A 59 -7.21 1.42 -13.73
CA ALA A 59 -8.45 0.97 -14.33
C ALA A 59 -8.81 -0.48 -13.95
N GLU A 60 -10.08 -0.84 -14.09
CA GLU A 60 -10.51 -2.24 -13.96
C GLU A 60 -9.69 -3.09 -14.94
N ILE A 61 -9.04 -4.12 -14.39
CA ILE A 61 -8.21 -5.05 -15.15
C ILE A 61 -9.10 -6.24 -15.50
N SER A 62 -9.09 -6.66 -16.79
CA SER A 62 -9.81 -7.85 -17.20
C SER A 62 -9.27 -9.10 -16.49
N PRO A 63 -10.07 -10.16 -16.33
CA PRO A 63 -9.61 -11.42 -15.72
C PRO A 63 -8.39 -12.03 -16.44
N GLU A 64 -8.33 -11.90 -17.76
CA GLU A 64 -7.20 -12.37 -18.59
C GLU A 64 -5.94 -11.58 -18.28
N GLU A 65 -6.06 -10.26 -18.21
CA GLU A 65 -4.94 -9.38 -17.90
C GLU A 65 -4.48 -9.58 -16.45
N GLU A 66 -5.39 -9.76 -15.50
CA GLU A 66 -5.03 -10.11 -14.11
C GLU A 66 -4.22 -11.42 -14.07
N LYS A 67 -4.66 -12.45 -14.79
CA LYS A 67 -3.95 -13.73 -14.87
C LYS A 67 -2.54 -13.56 -15.45
N ARG A 68 -2.42 -12.76 -16.51
CA ARG A 68 -1.13 -12.45 -17.15
C ARG A 68 -0.19 -11.75 -16.17
N LEU A 69 -0.65 -10.70 -15.51
CA LEU A 69 0.14 -9.93 -14.56
C LEU A 69 0.53 -10.75 -13.32
N ARG A 70 -0.35 -11.61 -12.81
CA ARG A 70 -0.04 -12.51 -11.70
C ARG A 70 1.05 -13.51 -12.06
N ASN A 71 1.02 -14.06 -13.28
CA ASN A 71 2.04 -14.99 -13.76
C ASN A 71 3.38 -14.26 -13.91
N ALA A 72 3.38 -13.09 -14.54
CA ALA A 72 4.58 -12.26 -14.68
C ALA A 72 5.18 -11.91 -13.30
N ALA A 73 4.34 -11.54 -12.30
CA ALA A 73 4.79 -11.23 -10.96
C ALA A 73 5.43 -12.45 -10.25
N ARG A 74 4.85 -13.65 -10.43
CA ARG A 74 5.39 -14.89 -9.85
C ARG A 74 6.73 -15.30 -10.45
N GLU A 75 6.94 -15.00 -11.70
CA GLU A 75 8.18 -15.29 -12.41
C GLU A 75 9.27 -14.25 -12.11
N TYR A 76 8.92 -12.96 -12.15
CA TYR A 76 9.88 -11.86 -12.07
C TYR A 76 10.31 -11.49 -10.66
N LEU A 77 9.34 -11.33 -9.73
CA LEU A 77 9.60 -10.75 -8.41
C LEU A 77 10.52 -11.60 -7.52
N PRO A 78 10.43 -12.96 -7.49
CA PRO A 78 11.33 -13.76 -6.67
C PRO A 78 12.79 -13.54 -7.01
N GLY A 79 13.15 -13.46 -8.29
CA GLY A 79 14.52 -13.19 -8.74
C GLY A 79 15.01 -11.81 -8.32
N ARG A 80 14.14 -10.78 -8.35
CA ARG A 80 14.50 -9.43 -7.88
C ARG A 80 14.68 -9.39 -6.38
N VAL A 81 13.83 -10.09 -5.61
CA VAL A 81 13.95 -10.21 -4.15
C VAL A 81 15.23 -10.96 -3.77
N GLU A 82 15.60 -12.02 -4.49
CA GLU A 82 16.85 -12.75 -4.27
C GLU A 82 18.07 -11.87 -4.55
N TYR A 83 18.07 -11.15 -5.67
CA TYR A 83 19.14 -10.25 -6.06
C TYR A 83 19.40 -9.16 -5.01
N TYR A 84 18.38 -8.35 -4.71
CA TYR A 84 18.53 -7.26 -3.73
C TYR A 84 18.66 -7.79 -2.30
N GLY A 85 18.00 -8.88 -1.96
CA GLY A 85 18.14 -9.55 -0.68
C GLY A 85 19.58 -10.04 -0.45
N GLY A 86 20.23 -10.55 -1.49
CA GLY A 86 21.64 -10.92 -1.46
C GLY A 86 22.55 -9.72 -1.20
N LEU A 87 22.34 -8.62 -1.94
CA LEU A 87 23.11 -7.38 -1.74
C LEU A 87 22.93 -6.79 -0.34
N MET A 88 21.71 -6.79 0.19
CA MET A 88 21.36 -6.21 1.48
C MET A 88 21.62 -7.15 2.67
N GLY A 89 21.95 -8.42 2.43
CA GLY A 89 22.06 -9.44 3.47
C GLY A 89 20.71 -9.74 4.17
N LEU A 90 19.60 -9.59 3.44
CA LEU A 90 18.24 -9.73 3.97
C LEU A 90 17.49 -10.82 3.23
N ARG A 91 16.84 -11.73 3.97
CA ARG A 91 16.03 -12.80 3.40
C ARG A 91 14.63 -12.79 4.02
N PRO A 92 13.58 -12.66 3.22
CA PRO A 92 12.22 -12.83 3.71
C PRO A 92 11.91 -14.30 4.00
N ALA A 93 10.97 -14.55 4.91
CA ALA A 93 10.47 -15.89 5.20
C ALA A 93 9.57 -16.44 4.08
N GLY A 94 9.15 -15.60 3.16
CA GLY A 94 8.36 -15.99 1.98
C GLY A 94 7.81 -14.78 1.25
N ILE A 95 7.42 -15.01 -0.01
CA ILE A 95 6.85 -14.02 -0.91
C ILE A 95 5.42 -14.45 -1.27
N THR A 96 4.49 -13.49 -1.35
CA THR A 96 3.10 -13.72 -1.75
C THR A 96 2.69 -12.67 -2.78
N ILE A 97 2.04 -13.10 -3.87
CA ILE A 97 1.46 -12.20 -4.86
C ILE A 97 -0.02 -11.99 -4.56
N THR A 98 -0.42 -10.73 -4.38
CA THR A 98 -1.76 -10.30 -3.99
C THR A 98 -2.42 -9.44 -5.06
N GLY A 99 -3.72 -9.16 -4.90
CA GLY A 99 -4.46 -8.21 -5.73
C GLY A 99 -4.68 -6.85 -5.06
N ALA A 100 -3.83 -6.45 -4.11
CA ALA A 100 -3.99 -5.18 -3.41
C ALA A 100 -4.05 -4.00 -4.39
N ARG A 101 -5.04 -3.11 -4.19
CA ARG A 101 -5.29 -1.94 -5.07
C ARG A 101 -4.68 -0.65 -4.51
N THR A 102 -4.41 -0.60 -3.22
CA THR A 102 -3.98 0.62 -2.51
C THR A 102 -2.51 0.64 -2.12
N ARG A 103 -1.80 -0.47 -2.37
CA ARG A 103 -0.38 -0.61 -2.05
C ARG A 103 0.29 -1.60 -2.99
N PHE A 104 1.54 -1.35 -3.32
CA PHE A 104 2.33 -2.21 -4.19
C PHE A 104 3.00 -3.35 -3.45
N GLY A 105 3.33 -3.15 -2.17
CA GLY A 105 3.94 -4.15 -1.33
C GLY A 105 3.53 -4.02 0.14
N SER A 106 3.92 -5.00 0.93
CA SER A 106 3.86 -4.95 2.40
C SER A 106 4.77 -6.01 3.02
N CYS A 107 5.38 -5.69 4.15
CA CYS A 107 6.15 -6.64 4.95
C CYS A 107 5.43 -6.87 6.29
N SER A 108 5.28 -8.12 6.69
CA SER A 108 4.68 -8.50 7.97
C SER A 108 5.73 -8.68 9.05
N SER A 109 5.30 -8.63 10.33
CA SER A 109 6.15 -8.94 11.49
C SER A 109 6.73 -10.38 11.45
N LYS A 110 6.10 -11.28 10.69
CA LYS A 110 6.59 -12.64 10.42
C LYS A 110 7.62 -12.70 9.29
N ARG A 111 8.17 -11.55 8.87
CA ARG A 111 9.16 -11.43 7.80
C ARG A 111 8.67 -11.94 6.43
N ARG A 112 7.37 -11.97 6.18
CA ARG A 112 6.79 -12.31 4.88
C ARG A 112 6.52 -11.04 4.10
N ILE A 113 6.91 -11.02 2.83
CA ILE A 113 6.68 -9.90 1.92
C ILE A 113 5.54 -10.27 0.97
N SER A 114 4.63 -9.34 0.77
CA SER A 114 3.56 -9.46 -0.23
C SER A 114 3.72 -8.35 -1.26
N PHE A 115 3.54 -8.69 -2.54
CA PHE A 115 3.52 -7.72 -3.65
C PHE A 115 2.19 -7.78 -4.38
N SER A 116 1.69 -6.64 -4.83
CA SER A 116 0.57 -6.58 -5.74
C SER A 116 1.01 -6.96 -7.15
N PHE A 117 0.26 -7.81 -7.84
CA PHE A 117 0.52 -8.11 -9.26
C PHE A 117 0.47 -6.86 -10.13
N ARG A 118 -0.26 -5.83 -9.69
CA ARG A 118 -0.38 -4.54 -10.39
C ARG A 118 0.95 -3.80 -10.52
N LEU A 119 1.93 -4.15 -9.68
CA LEU A 119 3.28 -3.64 -9.77
C LEU A 119 3.93 -3.95 -11.13
N MET A 120 3.52 -5.04 -11.79
CA MET A 120 4.02 -5.41 -13.13
C MET A 120 3.62 -4.45 -14.26
N GLN A 121 2.75 -3.48 -14.00
CA GLN A 121 2.37 -2.44 -14.95
C GLN A 121 3.34 -1.24 -14.94
N TYR A 122 4.31 -1.25 -14.03
CA TYR A 122 5.31 -0.18 -13.87
C TYR A 122 6.66 -0.60 -14.45
N PRO A 123 7.53 0.38 -14.76
CA PRO A 123 8.85 0.08 -15.28
C PRO A 123 9.72 -0.66 -14.24
N PRO A 124 10.72 -1.44 -14.71
CA PRO A 124 11.58 -2.25 -13.85
C PRO A 124 12.23 -1.47 -12.69
N GLU A 125 12.59 -0.21 -12.91
CA GLU A 125 13.20 0.67 -11.92
C GLU A 125 12.24 0.94 -10.74
N ALA A 126 10.95 1.12 -11.04
CA ALA A 126 9.91 1.31 -10.03
C ALA A 126 9.65 0.02 -9.25
N ILE A 127 9.65 -1.12 -9.95
CA ILE A 127 9.51 -2.45 -9.34
C ILE A 127 10.66 -2.71 -8.36
N ASP A 128 11.88 -2.45 -8.80
CA ASP A 128 13.09 -2.60 -7.98
C ASP A 128 13.04 -1.75 -6.71
N TYR A 129 12.55 -0.50 -6.83
CA TYR A 129 12.37 0.35 -5.65
C TYR A 129 11.39 -0.29 -4.64
N VAL A 130 10.26 -0.82 -5.09
CA VAL A 130 9.30 -1.48 -4.19
C VAL A 130 9.92 -2.72 -3.56
N VAL A 131 10.69 -3.51 -4.30
CA VAL A 131 11.40 -4.69 -3.77
C VAL A 131 12.38 -4.28 -2.66
N VAL A 132 13.21 -3.27 -2.90
CA VAL A 132 14.19 -2.77 -1.90
C VAL A 132 13.47 -2.17 -0.69
N HIS A 133 12.35 -1.46 -0.91
CA HIS A 133 11.51 -0.90 0.14
C HIS A 133 10.97 -1.99 1.08
N GLU A 134 10.39 -3.05 0.53
CA GLU A 134 9.85 -4.15 1.33
C GLU A 134 10.96 -4.97 2.02
N LEU A 135 12.11 -5.14 1.38
CA LEU A 135 13.28 -5.75 2.02
C LEU A 135 13.79 -4.91 3.18
N ALA A 136 13.83 -3.59 3.06
CA ALA A 136 14.25 -2.69 4.13
C ALA A 136 13.37 -2.82 5.38
N HIS A 137 12.07 -3.15 5.22
CA HIS A 137 11.16 -3.44 6.33
C HIS A 137 11.54 -4.70 7.13
N LEU A 138 12.32 -5.61 6.58
CA LEU A 138 12.85 -6.74 7.34
C LEU A 138 13.83 -6.32 8.47
N ARG A 139 14.38 -5.11 8.36
CA ARG A 139 15.29 -4.52 9.35
C ARG A 139 14.65 -3.37 10.12
N HIS A 140 13.89 -2.50 9.46
CA HIS A 140 13.24 -1.33 10.03
C HIS A 140 11.76 -1.33 9.67
N MET A 141 10.89 -1.70 10.61
CA MET A 141 9.44 -1.82 10.38
C MET A 141 8.75 -0.45 10.17
N ASN A 142 9.36 0.63 10.60
CA ASN A 142 8.88 2.00 10.43
C ASN A 142 9.70 2.75 9.37
N HIS A 143 9.10 3.78 8.78
CA HIS A 143 9.75 4.65 7.78
C HIS A 143 10.63 5.73 8.46
N SER A 144 11.52 5.32 9.34
CA SER A 144 12.47 6.20 10.04
C SER A 144 13.59 6.69 9.12
N ALA A 145 14.41 7.63 9.61
CA ALA A 145 15.60 8.05 8.90
C ALA A 145 16.55 6.87 8.58
N GLN A 146 16.68 5.92 9.51
CA GLN A 146 17.48 4.70 9.33
C GLN A 146 16.94 3.78 8.22
N PHE A 147 15.60 3.71 8.08
CA PHE A 147 14.95 2.98 6.98
C PHE A 147 15.34 3.58 5.61
N TYR A 148 15.24 4.89 5.46
CA TYR A 148 15.60 5.54 4.19
C TYR A 148 17.10 5.54 3.94
N ALA A 149 17.94 5.66 4.98
CA ALA A 149 19.40 5.53 4.86
C ALA A 149 19.80 4.14 4.34
N LEU A 150 19.12 3.09 4.81
CA LEU A 150 19.34 1.74 4.31
C LEU A 150 18.97 1.61 2.83
N ILE A 151 17.83 2.18 2.40
CA ILE A 151 17.45 2.18 0.98
C ILE A 151 18.49 2.95 0.15
N GLU A 152 18.87 4.15 0.59
CA GLU A 152 19.81 5.01 -0.12
C GLU A 152 21.21 4.36 -0.29
N GLN A 153 21.62 3.56 0.68
CA GLN A 153 22.88 2.81 0.62
C GLN A 153 22.92 1.85 -0.58
N TYR A 154 21.81 1.17 -0.90
CA TYR A 154 21.74 0.18 -1.97
C TYR A 154 21.08 0.71 -3.26
N MET A 155 20.40 1.83 -3.16
CA MET A 155 19.68 2.49 -4.26
C MET A 155 19.72 4.01 -4.10
N PRO A 156 20.86 4.65 -4.42
CA PRO A 156 21.03 6.11 -4.23
C PRO A 156 20.00 6.95 -4.98
N ASP A 157 19.48 6.45 -6.09
CA ASP A 157 18.48 7.08 -6.97
C ASP A 157 17.03 6.74 -6.59
N TYR A 158 16.80 6.19 -5.38
CA TYR A 158 15.48 5.70 -4.95
C TYR A 158 14.35 6.74 -5.07
N LYS A 159 14.66 8.03 -4.90
CA LYS A 159 13.66 9.11 -5.01
C LYS A 159 13.13 9.25 -6.43
N ALA A 160 14.01 9.15 -7.44
CA ALA A 160 13.63 9.15 -8.85
C ALA A 160 12.80 7.90 -9.20
N ARG A 161 13.22 6.73 -8.75
CA ARG A 161 12.50 5.47 -8.99
C ARG A 161 11.13 5.46 -8.33
N ARG A 162 11.02 5.99 -7.11
CA ARG A 162 9.74 6.16 -6.41
C ARG A 162 8.78 7.07 -7.18
N ALA A 163 9.29 8.09 -7.85
CA ALA A 163 8.46 9.02 -8.62
C ALA A 163 7.77 8.34 -9.82
N LEU A 164 8.29 7.23 -10.31
CA LEU A 164 7.70 6.45 -11.40
C LEU A 164 6.44 5.68 -10.98
N LEU A 165 6.14 5.59 -9.68
CA LEU A 165 4.95 4.95 -9.12
C LEU A 165 3.73 5.87 -9.03
N LYS A 166 3.79 7.04 -9.63
CA LYS A 166 2.70 8.05 -9.61
C LYS A 166 1.78 7.88 -10.81
#